data_22b2c665ddefd00644f9c5399c8e7709
#
_entry.id   22b2c665ddefd00644f9c5399c8e7709
#
_cell.length_a   1.000
_cell.length_b   1.000
_cell.length_c   1.000
_cell.angle_alpha   90.00
_cell.angle_beta   90.00
_cell.angle_gamma   90.00
#
_symmetry.space_group_name_H-M   'P 1'
#
loop_
_entity.id
_entity.type
_entity.pdbx_description
1 polymer ?
#
loop_
_entity_poly.entity_id
_entity_poly.type
_entity_poly.pdbx_seq_one_letter_code
_entity_poly.pdbx_strand_id
1 'polypeptide(L)'
;MRALSIATMLLLITTPTLAASPKVESALNVLQAVGADANKLKAFCELMKLDEKLEGKEDPALEGQVNKLFDQLGPDFKVAWATIEDTDEHSPDGRALSAAMDQLEDKCPN
;
A
#
# COMPACT_ATOMS: atom_id res chain seq x y z
N MET A 1 19.27 -14.71 -53.93
CA MET A 1 18.85 -14.79 -53.76
C MET A 1 18.24 -14.81 -52.83
N ARG A 2 17.90 -14.82 -52.13
CA ARG A 2 17.21 -14.82 -51.41
C ARG A 2 17.05 -14.01 -50.48
N ALA A 3 16.40 -13.38 -50.29
CA ALA A 3 16.05 -12.50 -49.36
C ALA A 3 15.39 -13.10 -48.25
N LEU A 4 16.04 -13.29 -47.33
CA LEU A 4 15.48 -13.57 -46.21
C LEU A 4 14.92 -12.47 -45.59
N SER A 5 13.78 -12.04 -45.87
CA SER A 5 13.03 -11.22 -44.99
C SER A 5 12.81 -12.01 -43.75
N ILE A 6 13.67 -11.89 -42.90
CA ILE A 6 13.41 -12.21 -41.57
C ILE A 6 12.48 -11.17 -41.10
N ALA A 7 11.26 -11.46 -41.19
CA ALA A 7 10.30 -10.76 -40.39
C ALA A 7 10.66 -11.04 -38.97
N THR A 8 11.48 -10.19 -38.47
CA THR A 8 11.64 -10.14 -37.03
C THR A 8 10.33 -9.68 -36.52
N MET A 9 9.50 -10.62 -36.24
CA MET A 9 8.36 -10.31 -35.48
C MET A 9 8.85 -9.86 -34.14
N LEU A 10 8.91 -8.58 -34.03
CA LEU A 10 8.93 -8.01 -32.73
C LEU A 10 7.61 -8.37 -32.12
N LEU A 11 7.61 -9.43 -31.40
CA LEU A 11 6.58 -9.67 -30.46
C LEU A 11 6.74 -8.62 -29.41
N LEU A 12 6.07 -7.52 -29.63
CA LEU A 12 5.69 -6.69 -28.55
C LEU A 12 4.72 -7.50 -27.74
N ILE A 13 5.27 -8.29 -26.88
CA ILE A 13 4.48 -8.83 -25.83
C ILE A 13 4.21 -7.69 -24.91
N THR A 14 3.20 -6.95 -25.24
CA THR A 14 2.52 -6.25 -24.21
C THR A 14 1.89 -7.34 -23.37
N THR A 15 2.66 -7.91 -22.51
CA THR A 15 2.07 -8.55 -21.36
C THR A 15 1.16 -7.51 -20.79
N PRO A 16 -0.12 -7.80 -20.66
CA PRO A 16 -0.91 -6.96 -19.81
C PRO A 16 -0.28 -7.12 -18.45
N THR A 17 0.66 -6.27 -18.17
CA THR A 17 0.99 -6.03 -16.81
C THR A 17 -0.34 -5.70 -16.21
N LEU A 18 -0.76 -6.53 -15.30
CA LEU A 18 -1.84 -6.19 -14.42
C LEU A 18 -1.34 -4.98 -13.67
N ALA A 19 -1.35 -3.86 -14.39
CA ALA A 19 -1.04 -2.61 -13.78
C ALA A 19 -2.08 -2.41 -12.70
N ALA A 20 -1.63 -2.25 -11.49
CA ALA A 20 -2.48 -1.89 -10.39
C ALA A 20 -3.37 -0.73 -10.83
N SER A 21 -4.62 -0.72 -10.41
CA SER A 21 -5.50 0.40 -10.70
C SER A 21 -4.84 1.69 -10.24
N PRO A 22 -5.16 2.85 -10.82
CA PRO A 22 -4.55 4.12 -10.39
C PRO A 22 -4.68 4.38 -8.90
N LYS A 23 -5.78 3.98 -8.29
CA LYS A 23 -5.97 4.12 -6.84
C LYS A 23 -4.99 3.28 -6.07
N VAL A 24 -4.75 2.05 -6.51
CA VAL A 24 -3.83 1.14 -5.85
C VAL A 24 -2.39 1.60 -6.03
N GLU A 25 -2.03 2.08 -7.22
CA GLU A 25 -0.70 2.66 -7.44
C GLU A 25 -0.47 3.85 -6.53
N SER A 26 -1.45 4.74 -6.40
CA SER A 26 -1.35 5.89 -5.50
C SER A 26 -1.18 5.44 -4.06
N ALA A 27 -1.92 4.41 -3.63
CA ALA A 27 -1.79 3.87 -2.29
C ALA A 27 -0.39 3.28 -2.05
N LEU A 28 0.14 2.53 -3.01
CA LEU A 28 1.48 1.97 -2.92
C LEU A 28 2.54 3.07 -2.79
N ASN A 29 2.40 4.15 -3.56
CA ASN A 29 3.31 5.28 -3.49
C ASN A 29 3.25 5.97 -2.14
N VAL A 30 2.05 6.12 -1.58
CA VAL A 30 1.87 6.70 -0.25
C VAL A 30 2.55 5.84 0.81
N LEU A 31 2.37 4.53 0.74
CA LEU A 31 3.01 3.61 1.69
C LEU A 31 4.54 3.69 1.61
N GLN A 32 5.09 3.79 0.40
CA GLN A 32 6.52 3.99 0.21
C GLN A 32 6.99 5.31 0.82
N ALA A 33 6.23 6.37 0.63
CA ALA A 33 6.57 7.68 1.19
C ALA A 33 6.57 7.65 2.72
N VAL A 34 5.63 6.92 3.32
CA VAL A 34 5.60 6.74 4.78
C VAL A 34 6.88 6.05 5.24
N GLY A 35 7.30 5.01 4.54
CA GLY A 35 8.53 4.28 4.89
C GLY A 35 9.81 5.10 4.74
N ALA A 36 9.77 6.14 3.90
CA ALA A 36 10.92 7.02 3.67
C ALA A 36 10.98 8.20 4.65
N ASP A 37 9.91 8.46 5.40
CA ASP A 37 9.81 9.58 6.33
C ASP A 37 9.80 9.04 7.77
N ALA A 38 10.84 9.35 8.53
CA ALA A 38 10.99 8.83 9.90
C ALA A 38 9.80 9.16 10.80
N ASN A 39 9.26 10.38 10.69
CA ASN A 39 8.14 10.81 11.50
C ASN A 39 6.84 10.09 11.12
N LYS A 40 6.60 9.94 9.83
CA LYS A 40 5.43 9.22 9.35
C LYS A 40 5.52 7.74 9.66
N LEU A 41 6.70 7.15 9.53
CA LEU A 41 6.91 5.74 9.87
C LEU A 41 6.62 5.51 11.35
N LYS A 42 7.08 6.41 12.22
CA LYS A 42 6.81 6.31 13.64
C LYS A 42 5.31 6.35 13.91
N ALA A 43 4.60 7.28 13.29
CA ALA A 43 3.15 7.39 13.44
C ALA A 43 2.45 6.12 12.93
N PHE A 44 2.90 5.57 11.80
CA PHE A 44 2.38 4.33 11.25
C PHE A 44 2.57 3.18 12.24
N CYS A 45 3.76 3.04 12.82
CA CYS A 45 4.04 1.96 13.76
C CYS A 45 3.18 2.07 15.02
N GLU A 46 2.95 3.28 15.51
CA GLU A 46 2.05 3.50 16.64
C GLU A 46 0.61 3.16 16.27
N LEU A 47 0.20 3.52 15.04
CA LEU A 47 -1.14 3.20 14.55
C LEU A 47 -1.36 1.69 14.52
N MET A 48 -0.38 0.92 14.06
CA MET A 48 -0.49 -0.54 14.02
C MET A 48 -0.63 -1.14 15.42
N LYS A 49 0.08 -0.61 16.39
CA LYS A 49 -0.04 -1.06 17.78
C LYS A 49 -1.42 -0.80 18.35
N LEU A 50 -1.98 0.38 18.04
CA LEU A 50 -3.32 0.73 18.51
C LEU A 50 -4.39 -0.12 17.82
N ASP A 51 -4.21 -0.41 16.55
CA ASP A 51 -5.12 -1.25 15.80
C ASP A 51 -5.20 -2.65 16.41
N GLU A 52 -4.06 -3.22 16.80
CA GLU A 52 -4.03 -4.50 17.50
C GLU A 52 -4.80 -4.45 18.82
N LYS A 53 -4.66 -3.35 19.56
CA LYS A 53 -5.36 -3.19 20.84
C LYS A 53 -6.86 -3.03 20.66
N LEU A 54 -7.26 -2.47 19.52
CA LEU A 54 -8.67 -2.24 19.22
C LEU A 54 -9.38 -3.45 18.63
N GLU A 55 -8.68 -4.54 18.35
CA GLU A 55 -9.30 -5.70 17.71
C GLU A 55 -10.65 -6.06 18.33
N GLY A 56 -11.72 -5.67 17.64
CA GLY A 56 -13.09 -5.95 18.05
C GLY A 56 -13.58 -5.22 19.30
N LYS A 57 -12.82 -4.25 19.81
CA LYS A 57 -13.19 -3.48 21.00
C LYS A 57 -13.46 -2.04 20.64
N GLU A 58 -14.52 -1.50 21.22
CA GLU A 58 -14.79 -0.07 21.14
C GLU A 58 -14.12 0.61 22.33
N ASP A 59 -13.11 1.44 22.07
CA ASP A 59 -12.46 2.23 23.08
C ASP A 59 -12.32 3.66 22.57
N PRO A 60 -13.18 4.58 23.03
CA PRO A 60 -13.16 5.96 22.52
C PRO A 60 -11.83 6.66 22.71
N ALA A 61 -11.09 6.36 23.76
CA ALA A 61 -9.78 6.97 24.01
C ALA A 61 -8.76 6.52 22.96
N LEU A 62 -8.76 5.23 22.64
CA LEU A 62 -7.87 4.69 21.60
C LEU A 62 -8.27 5.17 20.22
N GLU A 63 -9.56 5.26 19.94
CA GLU A 63 -10.07 5.79 18.68
C GLU A 63 -9.63 7.24 18.46
N GLY A 64 -9.63 8.06 19.51
CA GLY A 64 -9.12 9.41 19.45
C GLY A 64 -7.64 9.46 19.11
N GLN A 65 -6.84 8.55 19.65
CA GLN A 65 -5.42 8.44 19.35
C GLN A 65 -5.21 7.99 17.89
N VAL A 66 -6.01 7.05 17.42
CA VAL A 66 -5.97 6.60 16.02
C VAL A 66 -6.23 7.77 15.08
N ASN A 67 -7.25 8.57 15.37
CA ASN A 67 -7.58 9.73 14.55
C ASN A 67 -6.43 10.74 14.49
N LYS A 68 -5.76 10.97 15.62
CA LYS A 68 -4.58 11.85 15.65
C LYS A 68 -3.45 11.33 14.78
N LEU A 69 -3.22 10.02 14.82
CA LEU A 69 -2.17 9.41 14.00
C LEU A 69 -2.49 9.49 12.52
N PHE A 70 -3.74 9.30 12.14
CA PHE A 70 -4.16 9.51 10.76
C PHE A 70 -3.95 10.95 10.31
N ASP A 71 -4.22 11.93 11.19
CA ASP A 71 -3.97 13.33 10.88
C ASP A 71 -2.47 13.60 10.68
N GLN A 72 -1.61 12.98 11.49
CA GLN A 72 -0.16 13.09 11.35
C GLN A 72 0.33 12.46 10.05
N LEU A 73 -0.27 11.35 9.66
CA LEU A 73 0.08 10.65 8.42
C LEU A 73 -0.41 11.41 7.18
N GLY A 74 -1.48 12.19 7.33
CA GLY A 74 -1.97 13.07 6.29
C GLY A 74 -3.14 12.53 5.49
N PRO A 75 -3.79 13.39 4.70
CA PRO A 75 -4.97 13.00 3.93
C PRO A 75 -4.69 11.93 2.88
N ASP A 76 -3.50 11.93 2.30
CA ASP A 76 -3.12 10.93 1.30
C ASP A 76 -3.09 9.53 1.92
N PHE A 77 -2.61 9.42 3.16
CA PHE A 77 -2.59 8.16 3.88
C PHE A 77 -4.02 7.68 4.18
N LYS A 78 -4.92 8.60 4.53
CA LYS A 78 -6.32 8.25 4.78
C LYS A 78 -6.96 7.64 3.53
N VAL A 79 -6.69 8.22 2.37
CA VAL A 79 -7.19 7.70 1.10
C VAL A 79 -6.58 6.33 0.80
N ALA A 80 -5.27 6.18 1.03
CA ALA A 80 -4.58 4.90 0.85
C ALA A 80 -5.17 3.82 1.76
N TRP A 81 -5.43 4.15 3.00
CA TRP A 81 -6.05 3.23 3.96
C TRP A 81 -7.42 2.77 3.50
N ALA A 82 -8.26 3.71 3.06
CA ALA A 82 -9.57 3.39 2.52
C ALA A 82 -9.47 2.48 1.29
N THR A 83 -8.48 2.72 0.43
CA THR A 83 -8.23 1.89 -0.75
C THR A 83 -7.88 0.46 -0.33
N ILE A 84 -7.05 0.31 0.69
CA ILE A 84 -6.68 -1.01 1.22
C ILE A 84 -7.91 -1.74 1.73
N GLU A 85 -8.76 -1.06 2.49
CA GLU A 85 -9.97 -1.67 3.03
C GLU A 85 -10.98 -2.07 1.95
N ASP A 86 -11.06 -1.28 0.87
CA ASP A 86 -12.00 -1.52 -0.22
C ASP A 86 -11.50 -2.56 -1.24
N THR A 87 -10.22 -2.90 -1.19
CA THR A 87 -9.62 -3.82 -2.15
C THR A 87 -9.69 -5.25 -1.62
N ASP A 88 -10.14 -6.18 -2.48
CA ASP A 88 -10.18 -7.60 -2.13
C ASP A 88 -8.74 -8.08 -1.88
N GLU A 89 -8.48 -8.55 -0.68
CA GLU A 89 -7.15 -9.00 -0.27
C GLU A 89 -6.64 -10.20 -1.08
N HIS A 90 -7.53 -10.93 -1.73
CA HIS A 90 -7.16 -12.07 -2.57
C HIS A 90 -6.88 -11.67 -4.02
N SER A 91 -7.20 -10.44 -4.40
CA SER A 91 -6.90 -9.93 -5.74
C SER A 91 -5.40 -9.64 -5.88
N PRO A 92 -4.87 -9.55 -7.11
CA PRO A 92 -3.48 -9.14 -7.31
C PRO A 92 -3.18 -7.79 -6.67
N ASP A 93 -4.11 -6.84 -6.76
CA ASP A 93 -3.96 -5.52 -6.14
C ASP A 93 -3.92 -5.62 -4.62
N GLY A 94 -4.80 -6.42 -4.04
CA GLY A 94 -4.84 -6.65 -2.60
C GLY A 94 -3.55 -7.27 -2.08
N ARG A 95 -2.98 -8.21 -2.82
CA ARG A 95 -1.69 -8.83 -2.46
C ARG A 95 -0.55 -7.82 -2.52
N ALA A 96 -0.55 -6.95 -3.52
CA ALA A 96 0.46 -5.90 -3.63
C ALA A 96 0.38 -4.93 -2.45
N LEU A 97 -0.83 -4.53 -2.06
CA LEU A 97 -1.05 -3.66 -0.92
C LEU A 97 -0.62 -4.35 0.39
N SER A 98 -0.99 -5.62 0.56
CA SER A 98 -0.59 -6.39 1.74
C SER A 98 0.92 -6.52 1.85
N ALA A 99 1.60 -6.78 0.74
CA ALA A 99 3.06 -6.87 0.71
C ALA A 99 3.71 -5.54 1.10
N ALA A 100 3.16 -4.43 0.61
CA ALA A 100 3.66 -3.10 0.97
C ALA A 100 3.45 -2.79 2.45
N MET A 101 2.30 -3.17 3.00
CA MET A 101 2.02 -3.02 4.43
C MET A 101 2.99 -3.85 5.27
N ASP A 102 3.23 -5.10 4.88
CA ASP A 102 4.17 -5.98 5.58
C ASP A 102 5.58 -5.38 5.59
N GLN A 103 6.00 -4.79 4.47
CA GLN A 103 7.30 -4.14 4.38
C GLN A 103 7.40 -2.95 5.35
N LEU A 104 6.33 -2.17 5.48
CA LEU A 104 6.29 -1.09 6.45
C LEU A 104 6.35 -1.60 7.89
N GLU A 105 5.58 -2.62 8.19
CA GLU A 105 5.56 -3.22 9.52
C GLU A 105 6.93 -3.77 9.90
N ASP A 106 7.66 -4.35 8.94
CA ASP A 106 9.02 -4.84 9.16
C ASP A 106 9.98 -3.73 9.58
N LYS A 107 9.70 -2.50 9.21
CA LYS A 107 10.51 -1.35 9.59
C LYS A 107 10.20 -0.85 11.00
N CYS A 108 9.13 -1.33 11.60
CA CYS A 108 8.77 -0.93 12.95
C CYS A 108 9.67 -1.63 13.96
N PRO A 109 10.17 -0.89 14.97
CA PRO A 109 10.94 -1.53 16.04
C PRO A 109 10.04 -2.43 16.87
N ASN A 110 10.57 -3.56 17.29
CA ASN A 110 9.88 -4.49 18.19
C ASN A 110 9.84 -3.94 19.61
#